data_fe740f9c5797ff1d437ee6ba8d9fdd44
#
_entry.id   fe740f9c5797ff1d437ee6ba8d9fdd44
#
_cell.length_a   1.000
_cell.length_b   1.000
_cell.length_c   1.000
_cell.angle_alpha   90.00
_cell.angle_beta   90.00
_cell.angle_gamma   90.00
#
_symmetry.space_group_name_H-M   'P 1'
#
loop_
_entity.id
_entity.type
_entity.pdbx_description
1 polymer ?
#
loop_
_entity_poly.entity_id
_entity_poly.type
_entity_poly.pdbx_seq_one_letter_code
_entity_poly.pdbx_strand_id
1 'polypeptide(L)'
;MGEIQKYQPIDQIKTGEKIKAKLKAAGYEVRDIQKYLHLSCPQSIYRWFKGNFLPSVEHLCALSRLLNVHMEDLLVLQGQSIENNSVEIMDDTRIRRLLLYMKYLREVA
;
A
#
# COMPACT_ATOMS: atom_id res chain seq x y z
N MET A 1 31.49 3.90 -9.22
CA MET A 1 30.41 3.11 -9.05
C MET A 1 29.88 3.17 -7.68
N GLY A 2 28.71 3.50 -7.50
CA GLY A 2 28.12 3.58 -6.19
C GLY A 2 28.02 2.24 -5.50
N GLU A 3 27.87 2.29 -4.23
CA GLU A 3 27.67 1.08 -3.48
C GLU A 3 26.29 0.56 -3.71
N ILE A 4 26.13 -0.74 -3.69
CA ILE A 4 24.84 -1.37 -3.78
C ILE A 4 24.10 -1.12 -2.48
N GLN A 5 22.88 -0.64 -2.58
CA GLN A 5 22.09 -0.40 -1.40
C GLN A 5 21.80 -1.70 -0.67
N LYS A 6 21.69 -1.60 0.63
CA LYS A 6 21.40 -2.75 1.44
C LYS A 6 19.99 -3.25 1.13
N TYR A 7 19.84 -4.54 1.00
CA TYR A 7 18.56 -5.16 0.75
C TYR A 7 17.64 -4.99 1.96
N GLN A 8 16.45 -4.53 1.72
CA GLN A 8 15.44 -4.35 2.77
C GLN A 8 14.21 -5.17 2.39
N PRO A 9 13.99 -6.28 3.06
CA PRO A 9 12.80 -7.08 2.77
C PRO A 9 11.53 -6.39 3.24
N ILE A 10 10.41 -6.83 2.71
CA ILE A 10 9.12 -6.31 3.10
C ILE A 10 8.73 -6.89 4.45
N ASP A 11 8.19 -6.04 5.32
CA ASP A 11 7.65 -6.48 6.58
C ASP A 11 6.22 -6.92 6.36
N GLN A 12 5.98 -8.21 6.34
CA GLN A 12 4.67 -8.76 5.99
C GLN A 12 3.59 -8.39 7.01
N ILE A 13 3.95 -8.37 8.28
CA ILE A 13 2.98 -8.05 9.32
C ILE A 13 2.55 -6.60 9.24
N LYS A 14 3.52 -5.69 9.15
CA LYS A 14 3.19 -4.27 9.06
C LYS A 14 2.50 -3.92 7.76
N THR A 15 2.88 -4.58 6.68
CA THR A 15 2.21 -4.39 5.40
C THR A 15 0.75 -4.83 5.49
N GLY A 16 0.50 -5.98 6.10
CA GLY A 16 -0.87 -6.45 6.29
C GLY A 16 -1.70 -5.51 7.13
N GLU A 17 -1.13 -4.98 8.20
CA GLU A 17 -1.81 -4.01 9.03
C GLU A 17 -2.12 -2.73 8.27
N LYS A 18 -1.18 -2.28 7.45
CA LYS A 18 -1.37 -1.07 6.66
C LYS A 18 -2.47 -1.25 5.62
N ILE A 19 -2.47 -2.37 4.93
CA ILE A 19 -3.50 -2.65 3.93
C ILE A 19 -4.87 -2.71 4.61
N LYS A 20 -4.95 -3.40 5.74
CA LYS A 20 -6.20 -3.50 6.48
C LYS A 20 -6.70 -2.12 6.90
N ALA A 21 -5.81 -1.30 7.43
CA ALA A 21 -6.18 0.03 7.90
C ALA A 21 -6.67 0.91 6.74
N LYS A 22 -6.00 0.83 5.60
CA LYS A 22 -6.41 1.64 4.46
C LYS A 22 -7.74 1.20 3.87
N LEU A 23 -7.98 -0.10 3.82
CA LEU A 23 -9.25 -0.60 3.32
C LEU A 23 -10.39 -0.24 4.26
N LYS A 24 -10.14 -0.35 5.57
CA LYS A 24 -11.14 0.01 6.56
C LYS A 24 -11.43 1.51 6.52
N ALA A 25 -10.41 2.33 6.40
CA ALA A 25 -10.59 3.76 6.33
C ALA A 25 -11.37 4.18 5.08
N ALA A 26 -11.25 3.41 4.01
CA ALA A 26 -12.00 3.67 2.78
C ALA A 26 -13.43 3.11 2.84
N GLY A 27 -13.77 2.40 3.91
CA GLY A 27 -15.12 1.89 4.06
C GLY A 27 -15.35 0.51 3.45
N TYR A 28 -14.30 -0.19 3.08
CA TYR A 28 -14.47 -1.52 2.49
C TYR A 28 -14.41 -2.61 3.54
N GLU A 29 -15.32 -3.56 3.42
CA GLU A 29 -15.30 -4.75 4.25
C GLU A 29 -14.65 -5.88 3.48
N VAL A 30 -14.30 -6.94 4.19
CA VAL A 30 -13.67 -8.11 3.55
C VAL A 30 -14.56 -8.66 2.43
N ARG A 31 -15.86 -8.66 2.64
CA ARG A 31 -16.80 -9.12 1.65
C ARG A 31 -16.71 -8.34 0.35
N ASP A 32 -16.52 -7.02 0.45
CA ASP A 32 -16.40 -6.15 -0.71
C ASP A 32 -15.14 -6.46 -1.49
N ILE A 33 -14.05 -6.68 -0.77
CA ILE A 33 -12.77 -6.98 -1.38
C ILE A 33 -12.82 -8.34 -2.06
N GLN A 34 -13.46 -9.30 -1.40
CA GLN A 34 -13.61 -10.63 -1.97
C GLN A 34 -14.34 -10.57 -3.32
N LYS A 35 -15.40 -9.79 -3.38
CA LYS A 35 -16.14 -9.63 -4.62
C LYS A 35 -15.31 -8.91 -5.68
N TYR A 36 -14.63 -7.86 -5.27
CA TYR A 36 -13.83 -7.07 -6.21
C TYR A 36 -12.74 -7.91 -6.85
N LEU A 37 -12.09 -8.75 -6.06
CA LEU A 37 -10.99 -9.58 -6.55
C LEU A 37 -11.44 -10.92 -7.09
N HIS A 38 -12.74 -11.19 -7.08
CA HIS A 38 -13.30 -12.45 -7.56
C HIS A 38 -12.72 -13.66 -6.84
N LEU A 39 -12.55 -13.54 -5.53
CA LEU A 39 -12.03 -14.64 -4.73
C LEU A 39 -13.16 -15.55 -4.31
N SER A 40 -12.91 -16.85 -4.34
CA SER A 40 -13.92 -17.83 -3.94
C SER A 40 -14.17 -17.83 -2.44
N CYS A 41 -13.17 -17.41 -1.66
CA CYS A 41 -13.30 -17.35 -0.21
C CYS A 41 -12.48 -16.20 0.33
N PRO A 42 -12.79 -15.73 1.55
CA PRO A 42 -12.10 -14.58 2.12
C PRO A 42 -10.79 -14.92 2.83
N GLN A 43 -10.41 -16.17 2.86
CA GLN A 43 -9.27 -16.58 3.67
C GLN A 43 -7.96 -15.95 3.24
N SER A 44 -7.77 -15.74 1.95
CA SER A 44 -6.56 -15.06 1.47
C SER A 44 -6.44 -13.67 2.06
N ILE A 45 -7.57 -12.95 2.12
CA ILE A 45 -7.58 -11.59 2.64
C ILE A 45 -7.21 -11.58 4.12
N TYR A 46 -7.76 -12.50 4.90
CA TYR A 46 -7.41 -12.59 6.31
C TYR A 46 -5.94 -12.94 6.51
N ARG A 47 -5.39 -13.76 5.63
CA ARG A 47 -3.96 -14.09 5.71
C ARG A 47 -3.07 -12.90 5.42
N TRP A 48 -3.49 -12.03 4.50
CA TRP A 48 -2.76 -10.80 4.26
C TRP A 48 -2.77 -9.92 5.50
N PHE A 49 -3.95 -9.78 6.11
CA PHE A 49 -4.10 -8.92 7.27
C PHE A 49 -3.28 -9.41 8.45
N LYS A 50 -3.14 -10.72 8.59
CA LYS A 50 -2.35 -11.29 9.68
C LYS A 50 -0.86 -11.28 9.39
N GLY A 51 -0.48 -10.99 8.17
CA GLY A 51 0.93 -10.98 7.82
C GLY A 51 1.51 -12.34 7.50
N ASN A 52 0.65 -13.34 7.25
CA ASN A 52 1.12 -14.67 6.91
C ASN A 52 1.60 -14.73 5.46
N PHE A 53 0.96 -13.97 4.59
CA PHE A 53 1.32 -13.91 3.18
C PHE A 53 1.12 -12.50 2.68
N LEU A 54 1.83 -12.15 1.64
CA LEU A 54 1.59 -10.90 0.93
C LEU A 54 0.62 -11.15 -0.20
N PRO A 55 -0.17 -10.16 -0.59
CA PRO A 55 -0.97 -10.29 -1.81
C PRO A 55 -0.04 -10.51 -3.00
N SER A 56 -0.54 -11.22 -4.00
CA SER A 56 0.21 -11.35 -5.24
C SER A 56 0.33 -9.98 -5.89
N VAL A 57 1.24 -9.85 -6.84
CA VAL A 57 1.40 -8.57 -7.56
C VAL A 57 0.09 -8.15 -8.20
N GLU A 58 -0.65 -9.12 -8.75
CA GLU A 58 -1.92 -8.83 -9.39
C GLU A 58 -2.93 -8.29 -8.39
N HIS A 59 -3.05 -8.93 -7.23
CA HIS A 59 -3.96 -8.47 -6.20
C HIS A 59 -3.52 -7.15 -5.60
N LEU A 60 -2.22 -6.97 -5.43
CA LEU A 60 -1.70 -5.72 -4.90
C LEU A 60 -1.99 -4.57 -5.86
N CYS A 61 -1.86 -4.82 -7.14
CA CYS A 61 -2.19 -3.83 -8.16
C CYS A 61 -3.67 -3.47 -8.11
N ALA A 62 -4.52 -4.47 -7.97
CA ALA A 62 -5.96 -4.24 -7.88
C ALA A 62 -6.32 -3.43 -6.64
N LEU A 63 -5.69 -3.76 -5.50
CA LEU A 63 -5.94 -3.01 -4.27
C LEU A 63 -5.47 -1.56 -4.39
N SER A 64 -4.34 -1.35 -5.06
CA SER A 64 -3.84 0.01 -5.24
C SER A 64 -4.81 0.85 -6.06
N ARG A 65 -5.43 0.25 -7.07
CA ARG A 65 -6.42 0.94 -7.87
C ARG A 65 -7.69 1.20 -7.09
N LEU A 66 -8.13 0.22 -6.31
CA LEU A 66 -9.32 0.38 -5.50
C LEU A 66 -9.16 1.52 -4.49
N LEU A 67 -7.98 1.62 -3.91
CA LEU A 67 -7.69 2.64 -2.91
C LEU A 67 -7.13 3.92 -3.51
N ASN A 68 -6.87 3.90 -4.81
CA ASN A 68 -6.31 5.06 -5.52
C ASN A 68 -4.99 5.52 -4.92
N VAL A 69 -4.12 4.57 -4.65
CA VAL A 69 -2.77 4.84 -4.14
C VAL A 69 -1.78 4.05 -4.99
N HIS A 70 -0.52 4.32 -4.82
CA HIS A 70 0.51 3.54 -5.51
C HIS A 70 0.72 2.23 -4.78
N MET A 71 1.12 1.19 -5.53
CA MET A 71 1.37 -0.12 -4.92
C MET A 71 2.39 -0.03 -3.80
N GLU A 72 3.44 0.73 -4.00
CA GLU A 72 4.49 0.83 -2.98
C GLU A 72 4.02 1.54 -1.72
N ASP A 73 2.93 2.29 -1.81
CA ASP A 73 2.38 2.93 -0.61
C ASP A 73 1.65 1.93 0.29
N LEU A 74 1.40 0.74 -0.23
CA LEU A 74 0.78 -0.31 0.56
C LEU A 74 1.82 -1.19 1.26
N LEU A 75 3.07 -1.04 0.90
CA LEU A 75 4.13 -1.91 1.41
C LEU A 75 4.94 -1.21 2.49
N VAL A 76 5.36 -1.99 3.47
CA VAL A 76 6.23 -1.49 4.54
C VAL A 76 7.50 -2.33 4.52
N LEU A 77 8.64 -1.68 4.45
CA LEU A 77 9.91 -2.38 4.47
C LEU A 77 10.35 -2.61 5.91
N GLN A 78 11.08 -3.68 6.13
CA GLN A 78 11.62 -3.94 7.45
C GLN A 78 12.56 -2.80 7.84
N GLY A 79 12.49 -2.42 9.09
CA GLY A 79 13.32 -1.34 9.58
C GLY A 79 12.68 0.03 9.44
N GLN A 80 11.55 0.15 8.75
CA GLN A 80 10.85 1.41 8.68
C GLN A 80 9.84 1.52 9.81
N SER A 81 9.69 2.72 10.31
CA SER A 81 8.73 2.98 11.36
C SER A 81 7.53 3.70 10.76
N ILE A 82 6.36 3.18 11.03
CA ILE A 82 5.15 3.81 10.52
C ILE A 82 4.97 5.17 11.13
N GLU A 83 5.37 5.30 12.40
CA GLU A 83 5.21 6.55 13.04
C GLU A 83 6.03 7.64 12.48
N ASN A 84 7.19 7.32 11.98
CA ASN A 84 8.05 8.33 11.44
C ASN A 84 7.45 8.99 10.24
N ASN A 85 6.52 8.31 9.62
CA ASN A 85 5.95 8.89 8.45
C ASN A 85 5.04 10.04 8.75
N SER A 86 4.57 10.09 9.97
CA SER A 86 3.59 11.10 10.22
C SER A 86 4.21 12.44 10.29
N VAL A 87 5.44 12.49 10.67
CA VAL A 87 5.88 13.77 10.94
C VAL A 87 6.71 14.31 9.93
N GLU A 88 7.44 13.55 9.44
CA GLU A 88 8.30 13.97 8.77
C GLU A 88 8.11 14.33 7.76
N ILE A 89 7.88 14.43 7.40
CA ILE A 89 8.32 14.81 6.56
C ILE A 89 8.08 14.28 5.43
N MET A 90 7.59 14.81 4.61
CA MET A 90 7.48 14.43 3.38
C MET A 90 8.77 14.26 2.84
N ASP A 91 9.16 13.09 2.51
CA ASP A 91 10.38 12.95 1.80
C ASP A 91 10.16 13.49 0.38
N ASP A 92 11.23 13.69 -0.35
CA ASP A 92 11.15 14.29 -1.67
C ASP A 92 10.25 13.51 -2.62
N THR A 93 10.20 12.21 -2.50
CA THR A 93 9.39 11.38 -3.38
C THR A 93 7.91 11.70 -3.21
N ARG A 94 7.47 11.83 -1.98
CA ARG A 94 6.07 12.15 -1.73
C ARG A 94 5.73 13.55 -2.20
N ILE A 95 6.61 14.48 -1.99
CA ILE A 95 6.40 15.85 -2.42
C ILE A 95 6.30 15.89 -3.93
N ARG A 96 7.17 15.19 -4.62
CA ARG A 96 7.14 15.14 -6.08
C ARG A 96 5.84 14.54 -6.60
N ARG A 97 5.38 13.46 -5.98
CA ARG A 97 4.13 12.84 -6.40
C ARG A 97 2.96 13.79 -6.21
N LEU A 98 2.93 14.46 -5.08
CA LEU A 98 1.86 15.39 -4.80
C LEU A 98 1.87 16.53 -5.80
N LEU A 99 3.03 17.09 -6.09
CA LEU A 99 3.13 18.18 -7.03
C LEU A 99 2.72 17.78 -8.42
N LEU A 100 3.13 16.59 -8.85
CA LEU A 100 2.73 16.09 -10.16
C LEU A 100 1.24 15.87 -10.24
N TYR A 101 0.65 15.34 -9.18
CA TYR A 101 -0.78 15.11 -9.14
C TYR A 101 -1.54 16.43 -9.20
N MET A 102 -1.09 17.42 -8.46
CA MET A 102 -1.73 18.72 -8.46
C MET A 102 -1.60 19.39 -9.81
N LYS A 103 -0.46 19.23 -10.46
CA LYS A 103 -0.26 19.77 -11.79
C LYS A 103 -1.19 19.10 -12.78
N TYR A 104 -1.33 17.79 -12.67
CA TYR A 104 -2.21 17.04 -13.54
C TYR A 104 -3.66 17.53 -13.39
N LEU A 105 -4.11 17.69 -12.16
CA LEU A 105 -5.47 18.16 -11.92
C LEU A 105 -5.69 19.56 -12.51
N ARG A 106 -4.68 20.40 -12.42
CA ARG A 106 -4.79 21.74 -12.94
C ARG A 106 -4.90 21.71 -14.46
N GLU A 107 -4.17 20.84 -15.11
CA GLU A 107 -4.23 20.76 -16.56
C GLU A 107 -5.52 20.14 -17.05
N VAL A 108 -6.08 19.25 -16.28
CA VAL A 108 -7.31 18.58 -16.68
C VAL A 108 -8.54 19.40 -16.38
N ALA A 109 -8.44 20.24 -15.38
CA ALA A 109 -9.57 21.10 -15.00
C ALA A 109 -9.76 22.29 -15.95
#